data_f9856f6e45ec433c0daf6940867fbee7
#
_entry.id   f9856f6e45ec433c0daf6940867fbee7
#
_cell.length_a   1.000
_cell.length_b   1.000
_cell.length_c   1.000
_cell.angle_alpha   90.00
_cell.angle_beta   90.00
_cell.angle_gamma   90.00
#
_symmetry.space_group_name_H-M   'P 1'
#
loop_
_entity.id
_entity.type
_entity.pdbx_description
1 polymer ?
#
loop_
_entity_poly.entity_id
_entity_poly.type
_entity_poly.pdbx_seq_one_letter_code
_entity_poly.pdbx_strand_id
1 'polypeptide(L)'
;LTKIYVGNSGTFARLLSGLLSTCPQKFYLYGDQSMNRRDFTRITEPLKKVGAFFYPKNKKTLPIIIEGTSMPLAQNHIENKGSAQIKSSILMSALSTPGVTTIEEKL
;
A
#
# COMPACT_ATOMS: atom_id res chain seq x y z
N LEU A 1 0.46 -10.15 15.95
CA LEU A 1 0.37 -9.99 14.50
C LEU A 1 -1.07 -10.18 14.05
N THR A 2 -1.66 -9.12 13.52
CA THR A 2 -3.05 -9.17 13.02
C THR A 2 -3.04 -9.72 11.59
N LYS A 3 -3.85 -10.75 11.38
CA LYS A 3 -4.03 -11.35 10.05
C LYS A 3 -5.29 -10.80 9.42
N ILE A 4 -5.19 -10.33 8.17
CA ILE A 4 -6.30 -9.77 7.43
C ILE A 4 -6.44 -10.50 6.10
N TYR A 5 -7.62 -11.10 5.89
CA TYR A 5 -7.95 -11.78 4.66
C TYR A 5 -8.67 -10.83 3.71
N VAL A 6 -8.13 -10.64 2.53
CA VAL A 6 -8.71 -9.73 1.52
C VAL A 6 -9.47 -10.47 0.41
N GLY A 7 -9.55 -11.78 0.50
CA GLY A 7 -10.25 -12.60 -0.50
C GLY A 7 -9.67 -12.42 -1.89
N ASN A 8 -10.51 -12.05 -2.84
CA ASN A 8 -10.11 -11.76 -4.22
C ASN A 8 -10.26 -10.27 -4.56
N SER A 9 -10.40 -9.41 -3.55
CA SER A 9 -10.62 -7.99 -3.77
C SER A 9 -9.31 -7.23 -3.85
N GLY A 10 -8.85 -6.96 -5.06
CA GLY A 10 -7.68 -6.11 -5.29
C GLY A 10 -7.91 -4.68 -4.81
N THR A 11 -9.12 -4.15 -4.99
CA THR A 11 -9.46 -2.80 -4.51
C THR A 11 -9.34 -2.72 -3.00
N PHE A 12 -9.93 -3.67 -2.27
CA PHE A 12 -9.86 -3.68 -0.82
C PHE A 12 -8.42 -3.79 -0.33
N ALA A 13 -7.65 -4.71 -0.92
CA ALA A 13 -6.24 -4.89 -0.55
C ALA A 13 -5.43 -3.60 -0.73
N ARG A 14 -5.65 -2.89 -1.82
CA ARG A 14 -4.91 -1.67 -2.13
C ARG A 14 -5.29 -0.50 -1.22
N LEU A 15 -6.57 -0.29 -1.00
CA LEU A 15 -7.05 0.75 -0.08
C LEU A 15 -6.57 0.48 1.34
N LEU A 16 -6.72 -0.76 1.79
CA LEU A 16 -6.32 -1.16 3.13
C LEU A 16 -4.81 -0.99 3.34
N SER A 17 -4.00 -1.35 2.34
CA SER A 17 -2.55 -1.18 2.42
C SER A 17 -2.16 0.29 2.63
N GLY A 18 -2.86 1.21 1.99
CA GLY A 18 -2.65 2.64 2.20
C GLY A 18 -2.91 3.05 3.64
N LEU A 19 -4.03 2.62 4.22
CA LEU A 19 -4.36 2.91 5.61
C LEU A 19 -3.37 2.27 6.58
N LEU A 20 -3.02 1.00 6.38
CA LEU A 20 -2.13 0.27 7.28
C LEU A 20 -0.70 0.82 7.27
N SER A 21 -0.30 1.49 6.20
CA SER A 21 1.04 2.10 6.10
C SER A 21 1.30 3.15 7.18
N THR A 22 0.25 3.75 7.73
CA THR A 22 0.35 4.76 8.78
C THR A 22 -0.08 4.25 10.16
N CYS A 23 -0.30 2.94 10.28
CA CYS A 23 -0.58 2.29 11.56
C CYS A 23 0.71 1.62 12.07
N PRO A 24 1.27 2.04 13.21
CA PRO A 24 2.58 1.55 13.67
C PRO A 24 2.50 0.16 14.28
N GLN A 25 2.04 -0.79 13.51
CA GLN A 25 1.86 -2.20 13.88
C GLN A 25 2.20 -3.08 12.67
N LYS A 26 2.27 -4.38 12.88
CA LYS A 26 2.47 -5.35 11.81
C LYS A 26 1.18 -6.07 11.47
N PHE A 27 0.90 -6.17 10.19
CA PHE A 27 -0.30 -6.82 9.66
C PHE A 27 0.11 -7.87 8.63
N TYR A 28 -0.48 -9.06 8.74
CA TYR A 28 -0.29 -10.10 7.74
C TYR A 28 -1.46 -10.06 6.77
N LEU A 29 -1.18 -9.64 5.55
CA LEU A 29 -2.19 -9.45 4.51
C LEU A 29 -2.13 -10.61 3.52
N TYR A 30 -3.25 -11.29 3.31
CA TYR A 30 -3.32 -12.44 2.42
C TYR A 30 -4.66 -12.52 1.72
N GLY A 31 -4.67 -13.14 0.55
CA GLY A 31 -5.87 -13.36 -0.23
C GLY A 31 -6.04 -14.82 -0.62
N ASP A 32 -6.97 -15.06 -1.54
CA ASP A 32 -7.12 -16.40 -2.11
C ASP A 32 -5.96 -16.70 -3.08
N GLN A 33 -5.97 -17.90 -3.69
CA GLN A 33 -4.88 -18.30 -4.59
C GLN A 33 -4.69 -17.33 -5.75
N SER A 34 -5.78 -16.86 -6.32
CA SER A 34 -5.73 -15.92 -7.45
C SER A 34 -5.16 -14.57 -7.02
N MET A 35 -5.62 -14.04 -5.87
CA MET A 35 -5.14 -12.78 -5.34
C MET A 35 -3.66 -12.84 -5.00
N ASN A 36 -3.20 -13.95 -4.44
CA ASN A 36 -1.81 -14.12 -4.03
C ASN A 36 -0.83 -14.29 -5.22
N ARG A 37 -1.34 -14.37 -6.45
CA ARG A 37 -0.51 -14.43 -7.67
C ARG A 37 -0.34 -13.08 -8.33
N ARG A 38 -1.12 -12.07 -7.93
CA ARG A 38 -1.07 -10.75 -8.55
C ARG A 38 0.16 -9.99 -8.09
N ASP A 39 0.75 -9.22 -9.01
CA ASP A 39 1.84 -8.32 -8.68
C ASP A 39 1.30 -7.16 -7.82
N PHE A 40 1.90 -6.99 -6.66
CA PHE A 40 1.50 -5.97 -5.70
C PHE A 40 2.53 -4.86 -5.58
N THR A 41 3.60 -4.89 -6.39
CA THR A 41 4.71 -3.93 -6.28
C THR A 41 4.31 -2.50 -6.61
N ARG A 42 3.33 -2.31 -7.49
CA ARG A 42 2.82 -0.98 -7.80
C ARG A 42 2.21 -0.29 -6.58
N ILE A 43 1.78 -1.07 -5.60
CA ILE A 43 1.21 -0.57 -4.36
C ILE A 43 2.29 -0.41 -3.31
N THR A 44 3.16 -1.41 -3.14
CA THR A 44 4.19 -1.37 -2.10
C THR A 44 5.24 -0.30 -2.35
N GLU A 45 5.63 -0.07 -3.60
CA GLU A 45 6.67 0.90 -3.91
C GLU A 45 6.32 2.32 -3.46
N PRO A 46 5.15 2.89 -3.80
CA PRO A 46 4.77 4.20 -3.28
C PRO A 46 4.64 4.23 -1.75
N LEU A 47 4.15 3.16 -1.15
CA LEU A 47 3.93 3.12 0.30
C LEU A 47 5.24 3.02 1.08
N LYS A 48 6.30 2.45 0.48
CA LYS A 48 7.64 2.52 1.07
C LYS A 48 8.12 3.95 1.24
N LYS A 49 7.73 4.84 0.33
CA LYS A 49 8.08 6.27 0.43
C LYS A 49 7.37 6.97 1.58
N VAL A 50 6.22 6.47 2.00
CA VAL A 50 5.53 6.96 3.20
C VAL A 50 6.31 6.57 4.46
N GLY A 51 7.04 5.48 4.41
CA GLY A 51 7.81 4.96 5.53
C GLY A 51 7.40 3.57 5.99
N ALA A 52 6.49 2.92 5.29
CA ALA A 52 6.09 1.56 5.60
C ALA A 52 7.15 0.55 5.16
N PHE A 53 7.22 -0.56 5.88
CA PHE A 53 8.07 -1.69 5.53
C PHE A 53 7.22 -2.88 5.13
N PHE A 54 7.74 -3.67 4.19
CA PHE A 54 7.05 -4.85 3.66
C PHE A 54 7.98 -6.05 3.76
N TYR A 55 7.44 -7.16 4.27
CA TYR A 55 8.20 -8.39 4.48
C TYR A 55 7.50 -9.57 3.84
N PRO A 56 8.20 -10.54 3.26
CA PRO A 56 9.65 -10.58 3.03
C PRO A 56 10.09 -9.48 2.05
N LYS A 57 11.33 -9.03 2.20
CA LYS A 57 11.89 -8.04 1.28
C LYS A 57 11.87 -8.57 -0.16
N ASN A 58 11.56 -7.67 -1.09
CA ASN A 58 11.51 -7.97 -2.53
C ASN A 58 10.41 -8.95 -2.95
N LYS A 59 9.51 -9.31 -2.03
CA LYS A 59 8.36 -10.11 -2.43
C LYS A 59 7.38 -9.25 -3.23
N LYS A 60 6.93 -9.79 -4.37
CA LYS A 60 6.10 -9.04 -5.32
C LYS A 60 4.62 -9.31 -5.20
N THR A 61 4.23 -10.31 -4.41
CA THR A 61 2.85 -10.78 -4.30
C THR A 61 2.45 -10.93 -2.84
N LEU A 62 1.14 -11.06 -2.59
CA LEU A 62 0.63 -11.50 -1.29
C LEU A 62 0.94 -12.99 -1.10
N PRO A 63 1.00 -13.53 0.11
CA PRO A 63 0.85 -12.79 1.37
C PRO A 63 2.09 -12.00 1.72
N ILE A 64 1.88 -10.87 2.40
CA ILE A 64 2.97 -10.02 2.89
C ILE A 64 2.67 -9.53 4.29
N ILE A 65 3.72 -9.16 5.01
CA ILE A 65 3.58 -8.41 6.25
C ILE A 65 3.81 -6.95 5.95
N ILE A 66 2.88 -6.11 6.38
CA ILE A 66 3.00 -4.66 6.31
C ILE A 66 3.30 -4.15 7.71
N GLU A 67 4.41 -3.44 7.85
CA GLU A 67 4.72 -2.70 9.07
C GLU A 67 4.54 -1.22 8.79
N GLY A 68 3.48 -0.64 9.37
CA GLY A 68 3.21 0.78 9.21
C GLY A 68 4.13 1.63 10.07
N THR A 69 4.19 2.93 9.76
CA THR A 69 5.02 3.88 10.47
C THR A 69 4.18 4.83 11.31
N SER A 70 4.70 5.19 12.49
CA SER A 70 4.13 6.26 13.30
C SER A 70 4.57 7.66 12.84
N MET A 71 5.53 7.73 11.91
CA MET A 71 6.07 8.99 11.38
C MET A 71 5.98 8.99 9.85
N PRO A 72 4.75 9.00 9.30
CA PRO A 72 4.59 8.94 7.85
C PRO A 72 5.08 10.21 7.17
N LEU A 73 5.61 10.04 5.97
CA LEU A 73 6.14 11.11 5.15
C LEU A 73 5.22 11.40 3.98
N ALA A 74 4.95 12.68 3.75
CA ALA A 74 4.23 13.12 2.56
C ALA A 74 5.08 12.89 1.32
N GLN A 75 4.43 12.68 0.18
CA GLN A 75 5.12 12.45 -1.07
C GLN A 75 4.45 13.16 -2.24
N ASN A 76 5.22 13.38 -3.29
CA ASN A 76 4.69 13.73 -4.61
C ASN A 76 4.82 12.50 -5.51
N HIS A 77 3.70 11.90 -5.86
CA HIS A 77 3.67 10.72 -6.71
C HIS A 77 3.36 11.10 -8.15
N ILE A 78 4.16 10.61 -9.07
CA ILE A 78 3.92 10.79 -10.50
C ILE A 78 3.29 9.51 -11.03
N GLU A 79 2.04 9.60 -11.47
CA GLU A 79 1.31 8.47 -12.02
C GLU A 79 1.30 8.56 -13.55
N ASN A 80 1.96 7.64 -14.21
CA ASN A 80 2.06 7.61 -15.67
C ASN A 80 1.32 6.42 -16.30
N LYS A 81 0.65 5.60 -15.51
CA LYS A 81 -0.11 4.44 -15.98
C LYS A 81 -1.62 4.58 -15.80
N GLY A 82 -2.05 5.67 -15.19
CA GLY A 82 -3.47 5.95 -15.02
C GLY A 82 -4.22 5.05 -14.04
N SER A 83 -3.55 4.40 -13.12
CA SER A 83 -4.20 3.49 -12.18
C SER A 83 -4.91 4.26 -11.06
N ALA A 84 -6.24 4.22 -11.08
CA ALA A 84 -7.04 4.80 -10.00
C ALA A 84 -6.80 4.12 -8.65
N GLN A 85 -6.49 2.83 -8.66
CA GLN A 85 -6.27 2.06 -7.43
C GLN A 85 -4.96 2.44 -6.75
N ILE A 86 -3.91 2.74 -7.52
CA ILE A 86 -2.64 3.23 -6.97
C ILE A 86 -2.86 4.60 -6.36
N LYS A 87 -3.55 5.50 -7.06
CA LYS A 87 -3.88 6.82 -6.55
C LYS A 87 -4.68 6.75 -5.25
N SER A 88 -5.67 5.89 -5.21
CA SER A 88 -6.50 5.71 -4.01
C SER A 88 -5.68 5.20 -2.83
N SER A 89 -4.77 4.26 -3.05
CA SER A 89 -3.88 3.76 -2.00
C SER A 89 -3.02 4.87 -1.40
N ILE A 90 -2.44 5.71 -2.25
CA ILE A 90 -1.61 6.83 -1.79
C ILE A 90 -2.45 7.85 -1.03
N LEU A 91 -3.65 8.17 -1.51
CA LEU A 91 -4.55 9.10 -0.82
C LEU A 91 -4.99 8.57 0.53
N MET A 92 -5.24 7.25 0.65
CA MET A 92 -5.57 6.65 1.94
C MET A 92 -4.41 6.78 2.93
N SER A 93 -3.17 6.64 2.48
CA SER A 93 -2.02 6.86 3.34
C SER A 93 -1.90 8.32 3.77
N ALA A 94 -2.34 9.25 2.94
CA ALA A 94 -2.26 10.69 3.23
C ALA A 94 -3.21 11.14 4.34
N LEU A 95 -4.26 10.38 4.63
CA LEU A 95 -5.24 10.77 5.66
C LEU A 95 -4.62 10.99 7.03
N SER A 96 -3.55 10.27 7.36
CA SER A 96 -2.86 10.37 8.64
C SER A 96 -1.42 10.87 8.50
N THR A 97 -1.07 11.45 7.35
CA THR A 97 0.28 11.90 7.05
C THR A 97 0.34 13.42 7.11
N PRO A 98 1.23 14.01 7.94
CA PRO A 98 1.43 15.45 7.96
C PRO A 98 2.00 15.96 6.63
N GLY A 99 1.70 17.20 6.30
CA GLY A 99 2.16 17.82 5.07
C GLY A 99 1.22 17.58 3.92
N VAL A 100 1.71 17.84 2.71
CA VAL A 100 0.91 17.75 1.49
C VAL A 100 1.40 16.58 0.65
N THR A 101 0.52 15.60 0.45
CA THR A 101 0.75 14.51 -0.49
C THR A 101 0.09 14.89 -1.80
N THR A 102 0.84 14.85 -2.90
CA THR A 102 0.33 15.21 -4.23
C THR A 102 0.47 14.03 -5.18
N ILE A 103 -0.43 13.99 -6.16
CA ILE A 103 -0.39 13.00 -7.23
C ILE A 103 -0.47 13.75 -8.55
N GLU A 104 0.55 13.57 -9.39
CA GLU A 104 0.56 14.12 -10.75
C GLU A 104 0.31 12.99 -11.74
N GLU A 105 -0.63 13.20 -12.65
CA GLU A 105 -0.85 12.28 -13.76
C GLU A 105 -0.12 12.77 -15.00
N LYS A 106 0.70 11.86 -15.55
CA LYS A 106 1.35 12.07 -16.86
C LYS A 106 0.88 10.96 -17.79
N LEU A 107 0.09 11.34 -18.75
CA LEU A 107 -0.46 10.43 -19.76
C LEU A 107 0.25 10.60 -21.09
#